data_bc3624f0b7e116fce32c2a58c3428015
#
_entry.id   bc3624f0b7e116fce32c2a58c3428015
#
_cell.length_a   1.000
_cell.length_b   1.000
_cell.length_c   1.000
_cell.angle_alpha   90.00
_cell.angle_beta   90.00
_cell.angle_gamma   90.00
#
_symmetry.space_group_name_H-M   'P 1'
#
loop_
_entity.id
_entity.type
_entity.pdbx_description
1 polymer ?
#
loop_
_entity_poly.entity_id
_entity_poly.type
_entity_poly.pdbx_seq_one_letter_code
_entity_poly.pdbx_strand_id
1 'polypeptide(L)'
;MVIRQSFQLAENLDVDADMVYATAAYHDTGLCEGREHHHEASARIVRADQHLRRWFTEAQISVIADAAEDHRASSGHEPRTIYGRIVAEADRCIEPMTIIQRTIQFGLDHYPELDREEHFQRMMSHLHEKYGREGYLKLWFSDSPNAIRLEELRKMMDNTLLLRQIFDKLMGD
;
A
#
# COMPACT_ATOMS: atom_id res chain seq x y z
N MET A 1 2.40 -2.11 12.46
CA MET A 1 1.80 -3.04 11.47
C MET A 1 2.81 -3.36 10.37
N VAL A 2 3.33 -2.39 9.64
CA VAL A 2 4.27 -2.55 8.49
C VAL A 2 5.53 -3.35 8.87
N ILE A 3 6.21 -3.04 9.97
CA ILE A 3 7.42 -3.76 10.42
C ILE A 3 7.15 -5.28 10.51
N ARG A 4 6.07 -5.70 11.19
CA ARG A 4 5.73 -7.12 11.32
C ARG A 4 5.46 -7.78 9.96
N GLN A 5 4.72 -7.11 9.09
CA GLN A 5 4.42 -7.61 7.74
C GLN A 5 5.68 -7.69 6.87
N SER A 6 6.60 -6.73 7.00
CA SER A 6 7.88 -6.76 6.30
C SER A 6 8.72 -7.98 6.71
N PHE A 7 8.78 -8.32 8.00
CA PHE A 7 9.46 -9.54 8.46
C PHE A 7 8.77 -10.82 7.97
N GLN A 8 7.43 -10.85 7.93
CA GLN A 8 6.70 -12.00 7.39
C GLN A 8 7.01 -12.22 5.89
N LEU A 9 7.04 -11.15 5.11
CA LEU A 9 7.41 -11.22 3.68
C LEU A 9 8.88 -11.60 3.47
N ALA A 10 9.75 -11.23 4.41
CA ALA A 10 11.18 -11.49 4.34
C ALA A 10 11.60 -12.89 4.84
N GLU A 11 10.69 -13.67 5.47
CA GLU A 11 11.01 -14.89 6.21
C GLU A 11 11.84 -15.93 5.42
N ASN A 12 11.58 -16.06 4.11
CA ASN A 12 12.27 -17.01 3.24
C ASN A 12 13.20 -16.32 2.22
N LEU A 13 13.54 -15.06 2.43
CA LEU A 13 14.41 -14.29 1.55
C LEU A 13 15.80 -14.15 2.17
N ASP A 14 16.82 -14.16 1.31
CA ASP A 14 18.20 -13.87 1.71
C ASP A 14 18.39 -12.33 1.78
N VAL A 15 17.97 -11.75 2.91
CA VAL A 15 18.00 -10.30 3.16
C VAL A 15 18.49 -10.01 4.58
N ASP A 16 19.10 -8.84 4.75
CA ASP A 16 19.51 -8.33 6.05
C ASP A 16 18.29 -7.88 6.87
N ALA A 17 18.05 -8.53 8.00
CA ALA A 17 16.90 -8.28 8.88
C ALA A 17 16.91 -6.85 9.47
N ASP A 18 18.08 -6.30 9.77
CA ASP A 18 18.22 -4.94 10.28
C ASP A 18 17.87 -3.91 9.20
N MET A 19 18.22 -4.17 7.93
CA MET A 19 17.81 -3.35 6.81
C MET A 19 16.29 -3.44 6.56
N VAL A 20 15.68 -4.63 6.69
CA VAL A 20 14.21 -4.79 6.61
C VAL A 20 13.53 -3.95 7.68
N TYR A 21 14.03 -4.02 8.93
CA TYR A 21 13.53 -3.23 10.03
C TYR A 21 13.65 -1.72 9.76
N ALA A 22 14.86 -1.27 9.39
CA ALA A 22 15.13 0.14 9.15
C ALA A 22 14.24 0.70 8.03
N THR A 23 14.14 -0.02 6.90
CA THR A 23 13.28 0.36 5.79
C THR A 23 11.82 0.51 6.24
N ALA A 24 11.30 -0.49 6.96
CA ALA A 24 9.92 -0.46 7.46
C ALA A 24 9.68 0.63 8.51
N ALA A 25 10.69 0.99 9.31
CA ALA A 25 10.58 2.05 10.31
C ALA A 25 10.61 3.46 9.69
N TYR A 26 11.38 3.64 8.62
CA TYR A 26 11.59 4.95 8.00
C TYR A 26 10.65 5.27 6.83
N HIS A 27 9.92 4.30 6.26
CA HIS A 27 9.18 4.47 5.00
C HIS A 27 8.26 5.70 4.99
N ASP A 28 7.61 6.01 6.10
CA ASP A 28 6.61 7.07 6.25
C ASP A 28 7.08 8.26 7.10
N THR A 29 8.37 8.33 7.48
CA THR A 29 8.90 9.43 8.31
C THR A 29 8.73 10.80 7.64
N GLY A 30 8.70 10.84 6.32
CA GLY A 30 8.47 12.05 5.52
C GLY A 30 7.05 12.61 5.59
N LEU A 31 6.08 11.91 6.21
CA LEU A 31 4.73 12.44 6.43
C LEU A 31 4.73 13.73 7.26
N CYS A 32 5.77 14.00 8.05
CA CYS A 32 5.95 15.27 8.76
C CYS A 32 6.06 16.48 7.83
N GLU A 33 6.43 16.28 6.56
CA GLU A 33 6.53 17.32 5.53
C GLU A 33 5.29 17.37 4.61
N GLY A 34 4.29 16.54 4.86
CA GLY A 34 3.05 16.45 4.08
C GLY A 34 2.93 15.15 3.29
N ARG A 35 1.69 14.85 2.86
CA ARG A 35 1.36 13.55 2.27
C ARG A 35 1.78 13.40 0.81
N GLU A 36 1.86 14.48 0.06
CA GLU A 36 2.03 14.44 -1.40
C GLU A 36 3.38 13.84 -1.80
N HIS A 37 4.48 14.31 -1.18
CA HIS A 37 5.86 13.91 -1.46
C HIS A 37 6.54 13.22 -0.27
N HIS A 38 5.75 12.60 0.64
CA HIS A 38 6.30 11.97 1.86
C HIS A 38 7.36 10.91 1.56
N HIS A 39 7.24 10.16 0.48
CA HIS A 39 8.19 9.11 0.08
C HIS A 39 9.58 9.68 -0.26
N GLU A 40 9.65 10.79 -1.02
CA GLU A 40 10.89 11.51 -1.30
C GLU A 40 11.47 12.13 -0.01
N ALA A 41 10.60 12.69 0.84
CA ALA A 41 11.00 13.23 2.13
C ALA A 41 11.55 12.14 3.06
N SER A 42 10.93 10.95 3.11
CA SER A 42 11.44 9.80 3.87
C SER A 42 12.84 9.40 3.40
N ALA A 43 13.07 9.32 2.09
CA ALA A 43 14.40 9.03 1.55
C ALA A 43 15.45 10.09 1.94
N ARG A 44 15.10 11.37 1.92
CA ARG A 44 16.00 12.44 2.39
C ARG A 44 16.32 12.32 3.87
N ILE A 45 15.32 12.02 4.70
CA ILE A 45 15.48 11.82 6.15
C ILE A 45 16.43 10.65 6.42
N VAL A 46 16.26 9.51 5.73
CA VAL A 46 17.17 8.36 5.85
C VAL A 46 18.60 8.76 5.51
N ARG A 47 18.84 9.43 4.39
CA ARG A 47 20.20 9.86 3.96
C ARG A 47 20.82 10.88 4.93
N ALA A 48 20.02 11.72 5.57
CA ALA A 48 20.49 12.75 6.50
C ALA A 48 20.77 12.21 7.91
N ASP A 49 20.17 11.09 8.31
CA ASP A 49 20.29 10.56 9.67
C ASP A 49 21.68 9.97 9.94
N GLN A 50 22.47 10.72 10.74
CA GLN A 50 23.83 10.32 11.14
C GLN A 50 23.85 9.11 12.08
N HIS A 51 22.73 8.82 12.77
CA HIS A 51 22.65 7.69 13.70
C HIS A 51 22.66 6.35 12.97
N LEU A 52 22.13 6.27 11.74
CA LEU A 52 22.12 5.06 10.92
C LEU A 52 23.55 4.58 10.62
N ARG A 53 24.53 5.50 10.52
CA ARG A 53 25.96 5.18 10.26
C ARG A 53 26.64 4.36 11.36
N ARG A 54 25.99 4.19 12.51
CA ARG A 54 26.43 3.29 13.57
C ARG A 54 26.15 1.81 13.25
N TRP A 55 25.21 1.56 12.34
CA TRP A 55 24.67 0.24 12.08
C TRP A 55 24.81 -0.17 10.62
N PHE A 56 24.86 0.80 9.70
CA PHE A 56 24.82 0.60 8.27
C PHE A 56 25.95 1.36 7.55
N THR A 57 26.46 0.75 6.50
CA THR A 57 27.36 1.41 5.55
C THR A 57 26.59 2.41 4.68
N GLU A 58 27.29 3.34 4.02
CA GLU A 58 26.66 4.31 3.09
C GLU A 58 25.89 3.61 1.96
N ALA A 59 26.39 2.45 1.49
CA ALA A 59 25.70 1.66 0.47
C ALA A 59 24.36 1.10 1.00
N GLN A 60 24.33 0.58 2.22
CA GLN A 60 23.12 0.08 2.85
C GLN A 60 22.13 1.23 3.14
N ILE A 61 22.61 2.39 3.62
CA ILE A 61 21.78 3.59 3.82
C ILE A 61 21.14 4.05 2.50
N SER A 62 21.89 4.00 1.39
CA SER A 62 21.34 4.31 0.07
C SER A 62 20.21 3.35 -0.31
N VAL A 63 20.37 2.05 -0.07
CA VAL A 63 19.35 1.02 -0.34
C VAL A 63 18.10 1.25 0.53
N ILE A 64 18.28 1.56 1.83
CA ILE A 64 17.17 1.85 2.75
C ILE A 64 16.40 3.11 2.30
N ALA A 65 17.13 4.15 1.88
CA ALA A 65 16.54 5.38 1.39
C ALA A 65 15.76 5.16 0.08
N ASP A 66 16.35 4.42 -0.87
CA ASP A 66 15.69 4.06 -2.12
C ASP A 66 14.43 3.23 -1.88
N ALA A 67 14.47 2.30 -0.93
CA ALA A 67 13.31 1.51 -0.56
C ALA A 67 12.20 2.36 0.09
N ALA A 68 12.57 3.33 0.93
CA ALA A 68 11.61 4.28 1.50
C ALA A 68 10.98 5.19 0.45
N GLU A 69 11.72 5.56 -0.61
CA GLU A 69 11.19 6.32 -1.73
C GLU A 69 10.24 5.50 -2.60
N ASP A 70 10.56 4.24 -2.84
CA ASP A 70 9.84 3.35 -3.76
C ASP A 70 8.54 2.75 -3.19
N HIS A 71 8.24 2.93 -1.89
CA HIS A 71 7.13 2.22 -1.26
C HIS A 71 5.74 2.65 -1.75
N ARG A 72 5.61 3.85 -2.31
CA ARG A 72 4.31 4.43 -2.70
C ARG A 72 3.65 3.63 -3.82
N ALA A 73 2.37 3.25 -3.62
CA ALA A 73 1.61 2.44 -4.58
C ALA A 73 1.40 3.11 -5.96
N SER A 74 1.38 4.44 -5.99
CA SER A 74 1.21 5.24 -7.21
C SER A 74 2.54 5.70 -7.83
N SER A 75 3.70 5.20 -7.35
CA SER A 75 4.96 5.43 -8.05
C SER A 75 4.91 4.75 -9.42
N GLY A 76 5.29 5.47 -10.48
CA GLY A 76 5.20 4.97 -11.84
C GLY A 76 6.22 3.88 -12.21
N HIS A 77 7.01 3.39 -11.25
CA HIS A 77 8.08 2.41 -11.46
C HIS A 77 8.06 1.30 -10.40
N GLU A 78 8.66 0.17 -10.75
CA GLU A 78 8.91 -0.93 -9.83
C GLU A 78 9.94 -0.53 -8.77
N PRO A 79 9.79 -0.98 -7.50
CA PRO A 79 10.82 -0.77 -6.49
C PRO A 79 12.19 -1.31 -6.93
N ARG A 80 13.21 -0.46 -6.80
CA ARG A 80 14.60 -0.72 -7.24
C ARG A 80 15.25 -1.90 -6.54
N THR A 81 14.81 -2.21 -5.32
CA THR A 81 15.44 -3.23 -4.47
C THR A 81 14.42 -4.19 -3.88
N ILE A 82 14.91 -5.37 -3.42
CA ILE A 82 14.06 -6.31 -2.67
C ILE A 82 13.49 -5.68 -1.40
N TYR A 83 14.23 -4.80 -0.72
CA TYR A 83 13.75 -4.08 0.46
C TYR A 83 12.60 -3.12 0.11
N GLY A 84 12.68 -2.46 -1.03
CA GLY A 84 11.59 -1.63 -1.57
C GLY A 84 10.34 -2.45 -1.88
N ARG A 85 10.49 -3.65 -2.48
CA ARG A 85 9.36 -4.55 -2.74
C ARG A 85 8.72 -5.04 -1.44
N ILE A 86 9.53 -5.40 -0.43
CA ILE A 86 9.05 -5.84 0.89
C ILE A 86 8.23 -4.73 1.55
N VAL A 87 8.78 -3.53 1.70
CA VAL A 87 8.08 -2.45 2.40
C VAL A 87 6.87 -1.96 1.62
N ALA A 88 6.99 -1.83 0.30
CA ALA A 88 5.87 -1.43 -0.56
C ALA A 88 4.68 -2.39 -0.44
N GLU A 89 4.91 -3.69 -0.37
CA GLU A 89 3.83 -4.66 -0.17
C GLU A 89 3.36 -4.72 1.29
N ALA A 90 4.28 -4.62 2.25
CA ALA A 90 3.94 -4.61 3.68
C ALA A 90 3.05 -3.42 4.07
N ASP A 91 3.22 -2.28 3.40
CA ASP A 91 2.39 -1.09 3.62
C ASP A 91 0.97 -1.22 3.01
N ARG A 92 0.77 -2.16 2.09
CA ARG A 92 -0.54 -2.42 1.48
C ARG A 92 -1.37 -3.35 2.37
N CYS A 93 -2.28 -2.76 3.15
CA CYS A 93 -3.25 -3.55 3.92
C CYS A 93 -4.42 -3.93 3.00
N ILE A 94 -4.36 -5.13 2.41
CA ILE A 94 -5.45 -5.66 1.60
C ILE A 94 -6.43 -6.41 2.50
N GLU A 95 -7.58 -5.80 2.74
CA GLU A 95 -8.72 -6.39 3.44
C GLU A 95 -9.99 -6.04 2.67
N PRO A 96 -10.60 -6.98 1.92
CA PRO A 96 -11.65 -6.70 0.96
C PRO A 96 -12.80 -5.86 1.51
N MET A 97 -13.38 -6.26 2.63
CA MET A 97 -14.52 -5.53 3.22
C MET A 97 -14.13 -4.13 3.68
N THR A 98 -12.94 -3.98 4.28
CA THR A 98 -12.44 -2.67 4.71
C THR A 98 -12.18 -1.75 3.52
N ILE A 99 -11.67 -2.28 2.40
CA ILE A 99 -11.44 -1.52 1.17
C ILE A 99 -12.77 -1.01 0.62
N ILE A 100 -13.77 -1.88 0.50
CA ILE A 100 -15.10 -1.51 0.00
C ILE A 100 -15.71 -0.43 0.91
N GLN A 101 -15.71 -0.66 2.23
CA GLN A 101 -16.28 0.27 3.21
C GLN A 101 -15.60 1.66 3.14
N ARG A 102 -14.26 1.71 3.12
CA ARG A 102 -13.51 2.96 3.02
C ARG A 102 -13.74 3.67 1.69
N THR A 103 -13.92 2.93 0.60
CA THR A 103 -14.21 3.51 -0.71
C THR A 103 -15.59 4.17 -0.74
N ILE A 104 -16.58 3.54 -0.11
CA ILE A 104 -17.93 4.13 0.07
C ILE A 104 -17.85 5.38 0.94
N GLN A 105 -17.24 5.26 2.14
CA GLN A 105 -17.13 6.38 3.08
C GLN A 105 -16.43 7.58 2.46
N PHE A 106 -15.33 7.36 1.75
CA PHE A 106 -14.64 8.43 1.01
C PHE A 106 -15.58 9.12 0.01
N GLY A 107 -16.44 8.36 -0.67
CA GLY A 107 -17.43 8.93 -1.58
C GLY A 107 -18.41 9.83 -0.85
N LEU A 108 -18.99 9.35 0.23
CA LEU A 108 -19.94 10.11 1.05
C LEU A 108 -19.34 11.41 1.60
N ASP A 109 -18.08 11.36 2.03
CA ASP A 109 -17.40 12.52 2.64
C ASP A 109 -16.98 13.59 1.62
N HIS A 110 -16.65 13.18 0.37
CA HIS A 110 -16.05 14.08 -0.62
C HIS A 110 -16.96 14.44 -1.78
N TYR A 111 -18.03 13.70 -1.99
CA TYR A 111 -19.00 13.87 -3.09
C TYR A 111 -20.44 13.76 -2.55
N PRO A 112 -20.82 14.61 -1.57
CA PRO A 112 -22.14 14.52 -0.91
C PRO A 112 -23.32 14.81 -1.86
N GLU A 113 -23.04 15.36 -3.03
CA GLU A 113 -24.05 15.66 -4.07
C GLU A 113 -24.46 14.45 -4.89
N LEU A 114 -23.67 13.35 -4.86
CA LEU A 114 -23.98 12.16 -5.63
C LEU A 114 -25.16 11.39 -5.05
N ASP A 115 -26.01 10.87 -5.91
CA ASP A 115 -27.05 9.93 -5.50
C ASP A 115 -26.49 8.52 -5.20
N ARG A 116 -27.37 7.62 -4.73
CA ARG A 116 -26.99 6.25 -4.35
C ARG A 116 -26.38 5.46 -5.50
N GLU A 117 -26.94 5.61 -6.70
CA GLU A 117 -26.44 4.90 -7.89
C GLU A 117 -25.09 5.46 -8.35
N GLU A 118 -24.95 6.77 -8.33
CA GLU A 118 -23.69 7.44 -8.66
C GLU A 118 -22.56 7.05 -7.69
N HIS A 119 -22.86 6.94 -6.39
CA HIS A 119 -21.91 6.41 -5.41
C HIS A 119 -21.50 4.97 -5.68
N PHE A 120 -22.44 4.11 -6.10
CA PHE A 120 -22.12 2.74 -6.49
C PHE A 120 -21.18 2.71 -7.71
N GLN A 121 -21.48 3.46 -8.75
CA GLN A 121 -20.65 3.54 -9.97
C GLN A 121 -19.27 4.11 -9.67
N ARG A 122 -19.19 5.14 -8.84
CA ARG A 122 -17.90 5.69 -8.39
C ARG A 122 -17.08 4.65 -7.62
N MET A 123 -17.69 3.91 -6.71
CA MET A 123 -17.04 2.83 -5.97
C MET A 123 -16.50 1.77 -6.94
N MET A 124 -17.32 1.29 -7.86
CA MET A 124 -16.94 0.29 -8.88
C MET A 124 -15.75 0.77 -9.71
N SER A 125 -15.82 1.99 -10.21
CA SER A 125 -14.75 2.61 -11.00
C SER A 125 -13.44 2.65 -10.23
N HIS A 126 -13.46 3.14 -8.98
CA HIS A 126 -12.26 3.22 -8.12
C HIS A 126 -11.68 1.84 -7.80
N LEU A 127 -12.54 0.85 -7.51
CA LEU A 127 -12.06 -0.51 -7.24
C LEU A 127 -11.37 -1.11 -8.46
N HIS A 128 -11.94 -0.94 -9.65
CA HIS A 128 -11.32 -1.43 -10.91
C HIS A 128 -10.03 -0.70 -11.24
N GLU A 129 -10.01 0.63 -11.13
CA GLU A 129 -8.84 1.44 -11.42
C GLU A 129 -7.65 1.09 -10.52
N LYS A 130 -7.90 0.81 -9.26
CA LYS A 130 -6.83 0.55 -8.28
C LYS A 130 -6.52 -0.93 -8.11
N TYR A 131 -7.53 -1.78 -7.93
CA TYR A 131 -7.38 -3.18 -7.52
C TYR A 131 -7.68 -4.18 -8.63
N GLY A 132 -8.26 -3.75 -9.75
CA GLY A 132 -8.54 -4.58 -10.91
C GLY A 132 -7.29 -5.28 -11.46
N ARG A 133 -7.47 -6.21 -12.38
CA ARG A 133 -6.33 -6.95 -12.99
C ARG A 133 -5.36 -6.01 -13.70
N GLU A 134 -5.89 -4.96 -14.34
CA GLU A 134 -5.13 -3.90 -15.00
C GLU A 134 -4.94 -2.67 -14.08
N GLY A 135 -5.33 -2.77 -12.81
CA GLY A 135 -5.23 -1.67 -11.85
C GLY A 135 -3.79 -1.28 -11.51
N TYR A 136 -3.62 -0.06 -11.03
CA TYR A 136 -2.29 0.47 -10.75
C TYR A 136 -1.64 -0.13 -9.49
N LEU A 137 -2.41 -0.75 -8.58
CA LEU A 137 -1.83 -1.41 -7.40
C LEU A 137 -1.14 -2.70 -7.83
N LYS A 138 0.17 -2.77 -7.57
CA LYS A 138 0.99 -3.95 -7.83
C LYS A 138 1.43 -4.58 -6.51
N LEU A 139 1.50 -5.90 -6.49
CA LEU A 139 2.11 -6.71 -5.44
C LEU A 139 3.34 -7.42 -6.00
N TRP A 140 4.30 -7.72 -5.15
CA TRP A 140 5.62 -8.20 -5.55
C TRP A 140 5.85 -9.67 -5.17
N PHE A 141 4.98 -10.22 -4.31
CA PHE A 141 5.06 -11.59 -3.82
C PHE A 141 3.74 -12.31 -4.10
N SER A 142 3.77 -13.25 -5.05
CA SER A 142 2.58 -13.93 -5.59
C SER A 142 1.84 -14.83 -4.58
N ASP A 143 2.53 -15.28 -3.55
CA ASP A 143 2.04 -16.16 -2.49
C ASP A 143 1.83 -15.45 -1.14
N SER A 144 1.96 -14.14 -1.13
CA SER A 144 1.74 -13.33 0.07
C SER A 144 0.28 -13.34 0.52
N PRO A 145 0.01 -13.09 1.82
CA PRO A 145 -1.35 -12.88 2.31
C PRO A 145 -2.08 -11.75 1.57
N ASN A 146 -1.37 -10.70 1.15
CA ASN A 146 -1.95 -9.62 0.37
C ASN A 146 -2.35 -10.08 -1.03
N ALA A 147 -1.56 -10.94 -1.69
CA ALA A 147 -1.90 -11.47 -3.00
C ALA A 147 -3.17 -12.34 -2.96
N ILE A 148 -3.29 -13.20 -1.94
CA ILE A 148 -4.49 -14.03 -1.72
C ILE A 148 -5.72 -13.14 -1.54
N ARG A 149 -5.64 -12.14 -0.65
CA ARG A 149 -6.75 -11.23 -0.36
C ARG A 149 -7.11 -10.31 -1.53
N LEU A 150 -6.11 -9.92 -2.32
CA LEU A 150 -6.37 -9.15 -3.55
C LEU A 150 -7.18 -9.98 -4.55
N GLU A 151 -6.89 -11.26 -4.68
CA GLU A 151 -7.65 -12.13 -5.56
C GLU A 151 -9.07 -12.39 -5.01
N GLU A 152 -9.25 -12.45 -3.69
CA GLU A 152 -10.59 -12.48 -3.07
C GLU A 152 -11.38 -11.21 -3.40
N LEU A 153 -10.77 -10.03 -3.26
CA LEU A 153 -11.39 -8.76 -3.63
C LEU A 153 -11.79 -8.74 -5.10
N ARG A 154 -10.92 -9.20 -6.01
CA ARG A 154 -11.20 -9.28 -7.44
C ARG A 154 -12.39 -10.19 -7.75
N LYS A 155 -12.49 -11.36 -7.10
CA LYS A 155 -13.66 -12.25 -7.23
C LYS A 155 -14.95 -11.58 -6.76
N MET A 156 -14.88 -10.75 -5.71
CA MET A 156 -16.04 -9.97 -5.27
C MET A 156 -16.42 -8.89 -6.31
N MET A 157 -15.42 -8.23 -6.91
CA MET A 157 -15.62 -7.23 -7.96
C MET A 157 -16.22 -7.84 -9.25
N ASP A 158 -15.81 -9.07 -9.59
CA ASP A 158 -16.34 -9.80 -10.75
C ASP A 158 -17.82 -10.21 -10.54
N ASN A 159 -18.30 -10.24 -9.29
CA ASN A 159 -19.70 -10.52 -8.95
C ASN A 159 -20.45 -9.23 -8.59
N THR A 160 -20.92 -8.52 -9.63
CA THR A 160 -21.61 -7.23 -9.47
C THR A 160 -22.84 -7.31 -8.55
N LEU A 161 -23.57 -8.43 -8.58
CA LEU A 161 -24.73 -8.62 -7.71
C LEU A 161 -24.35 -8.69 -6.23
N LEU A 162 -23.30 -9.48 -5.91
CA LEU A 162 -22.77 -9.54 -4.54
C LEU A 162 -22.26 -8.17 -4.08
N LEU A 163 -21.52 -7.50 -4.95
CA LEU A 163 -20.94 -6.19 -4.61
C LEU A 163 -22.04 -5.15 -4.38
N ARG A 164 -23.15 -5.21 -5.15
CA ARG A 164 -24.32 -4.37 -4.93
C ARG A 164 -24.97 -4.65 -3.57
N GLN A 165 -25.16 -5.90 -3.21
CA GLN A 165 -25.72 -6.26 -1.90
C GLN A 165 -24.84 -5.76 -0.74
N ILE A 166 -23.52 -5.87 -0.88
CA ILE A 166 -22.57 -5.35 0.11
C ILE A 166 -22.68 -3.83 0.20
N PHE A 167 -22.72 -3.13 -0.93
CA PHE A 167 -22.86 -1.69 -1.01
C PHE A 167 -24.17 -1.23 -0.34
N ASP A 168 -25.31 -1.83 -0.70
CA ASP A 168 -26.60 -1.48 -0.16
C ASP A 168 -26.66 -1.68 1.37
N LYS A 169 -26.05 -2.77 1.86
CA LYS A 169 -25.93 -3.02 3.31
C LYS A 169 -25.07 -1.97 4.03
N LEU A 170 -23.98 -1.54 3.42
CA LEU A 170 -23.05 -0.58 4.03
C LEU A 170 -23.53 0.87 3.94
N MET A 171 -24.34 1.20 2.92
CA MET A 171 -24.96 2.51 2.78
C MET A 171 -26.09 2.73 3.79
N GLY A 172 -26.69 1.66 4.29
CA GLY A 172 -27.90 1.73 5.11
C GLY A 172 -29.14 2.08 4.29
N ASP A 173 -30.28 2.13 4.96
CA ASP A 173 -31.55 2.58 4.38
C ASP A 173 -31.61 4.09 4.25
#